data_e04865acc31dcbdf0f9d00929039bd6c
#
_entry.id   e04865acc31dcbdf0f9d00929039bd6c
#
_cell.length_a   1.000
_cell.length_b   1.000
_cell.length_c   1.000
_cell.angle_alpha   90.00
_cell.angle_beta   90.00
_cell.angle_gamma   90.00
#
_symmetry.space_group_name_H-M   'P 1'
#
loop_
_entity.id
_entity.type
_entity.pdbx_description
1 polymer ?
#
loop_
_entity_poly.entity_id
_entity_poly.type
_entity_poly.pdbx_seq_one_letter_code
_entity_poly.pdbx_strand_id
1 'polypeptide(L)'
;MFRILFTCWGNICRSPMAEFIMKDLVEKSGLSSEFEIASAATSTEEIGNGVYPPAKAELARHGIGVPGNELGVSLKRARQMTRGDYDKYDYIIGMENLNLGYMNRILGGDPEGKVHLMMDFTDHPEDIDDPWYTGDFTGVYKQISEGCECLLKKCIS
;
A
#
# COMPACT_ATOMS: atom_id res chain seq x y z
N MET A 1 -1.03 -17.07 7.75
CA MET A 1 -0.46 -15.70 7.60
C MET A 1 -0.88 -15.09 6.28
N PHE A 2 -1.32 -13.86 6.32
CA PHE A 2 -1.67 -13.08 5.12
C PHE A 2 -0.49 -12.22 4.71
N ARG A 3 -0.07 -12.32 3.45
CA ARG A 3 1.04 -11.53 2.90
C ARG A 3 0.49 -10.55 1.87
N ILE A 4 0.68 -9.27 2.12
CA ILE A 4 0.09 -8.18 1.32
C ILE A 4 1.18 -7.27 0.80
N LEU A 5 1.17 -7.01 -0.51
CA LEU A 5 2.06 -6.05 -1.16
C LEU A 5 1.22 -4.93 -1.77
N PHE A 6 1.41 -3.71 -1.29
CA PHE A 6 0.80 -2.53 -1.90
C PHE A 6 1.74 -1.95 -2.95
N THR A 7 1.19 -1.50 -4.07
CA THR A 7 2.00 -0.96 -5.16
C THR A 7 1.44 0.36 -5.67
N CYS A 8 2.34 1.23 -6.15
CA CYS A 8 1.99 2.41 -6.91
C CYS A 8 3.16 2.72 -7.85
N TRP A 9 3.12 3.86 -8.54
CA TRP A 9 4.17 4.18 -9.51
C TRP A 9 5.56 4.28 -8.88
N GLY A 10 5.72 5.13 -7.85
CA GLY A 10 7.04 5.45 -7.28
C GLY A 10 7.38 4.80 -5.95
N ASN A 11 6.39 4.28 -5.24
CA ASN A 11 6.56 3.74 -3.88
C ASN A 11 7.06 4.78 -2.87
N ILE A 12 6.64 6.02 -3.01
CA ILE A 12 6.98 7.08 -2.05
C ILE A 12 5.75 7.76 -1.43
N CYS A 13 4.57 7.62 -2.02
CA CYS A 13 3.33 8.25 -1.52
C CYS A 13 2.25 7.20 -1.18
N ARG A 14 1.45 6.79 -2.17
CA ARG A 14 0.25 5.96 -1.95
C ARG A 14 0.57 4.58 -1.38
N SER A 15 1.49 3.84 -1.97
CA SER A 15 1.78 2.49 -1.50
C SER A 15 2.45 2.44 -0.14
N PRO A 16 3.39 3.35 0.22
CA PRO A 16 3.88 3.39 1.60
C PRO A 16 2.79 3.81 2.58
N MET A 17 1.93 4.75 2.21
CA MET A 17 0.80 5.12 3.08
C MET A 17 -0.07 3.90 3.37
N ALA A 18 -0.40 3.11 2.35
CA ALA A 18 -1.18 1.88 2.52
C ALA A 18 -0.45 0.87 3.41
N GLU A 19 0.84 0.69 3.19
CA GLU A 19 1.64 -0.22 4.02
C GLU A 19 1.53 0.14 5.50
N PHE A 20 1.74 1.40 5.86
CA PHE A 20 1.78 1.80 7.27
C PHE A 20 0.39 1.95 7.88
N ILE A 21 -0.61 2.35 7.10
CA ILE A 21 -2.00 2.35 7.58
C ILE A 21 -2.43 0.91 7.90
N MET A 22 -2.13 -0.04 7.03
CA MET A 22 -2.49 -1.45 7.27
C MET A 22 -1.74 -2.04 8.45
N LYS A 23 -0.44 -1.73 8.58
CA LYS A 23 0.36 -2.15 9.74
C LYS A 23 -0.23 -1.63 11.04
N ASP A 24 -0.63 -0.36 11.06
CA ASP A 24 -1.26 0.25 12.24
C ASP A 24 -2.58 -0.45 12.58
N LEU A 25 -3.42 -0.72 11.59
CA LEU A 25 -4.69 -1.40 11.78
C LEU A 25 -4.52 -2.79 12.38
N VAL A 26 -3.62 -3.61 11.82
CA VAL A 26 -3.44 -4.98 12.30
C VAL A 26 -2.81 -4.99 13.70
N GLU A 27 -1.93 -4.05 14.01
CA GLU A 27 -1.35 -3.94 15.34
C GLU A 27 -2.40 -3.58 16.38
N LYS A 28 -3.25 -2.60 16.10
CA LYS A 28 -4.34 -2.20 16.99
C LYS A 28 -5.38 -3.29 17.18
N SER A 29 -5.50 -4.18 16.23
CA SER A 29 -6.41 -5.33 16.30
C SER A 29 -5.78 -6.56 16.96
N GLY A 30 -4.51 -6.48 17.38
CA GLY A 30 -3.80 -7.61 17.97
C GLY A 30 -3.43 -8.70 16.97
N LEU A 31 -3.34 -8.38 15.68
CA LEU A 31 -3.16 -9.35 14.60
C LEU A 31 -1.80 -9.24 13.89
N SER A 32 -0.85 -8.49 14.44
CA SER A 32 0.45 -8.25 13.79
C SER A 32 1.18 -9.52 13.41
N SER A 33 1.09 -10.57 14.21
CA SER A 33 1.77 -11.84 13.94
C SER A 33 1.13 -12.63 12.79
N GLU A 34 -0.05 -12.24 12.35
CA GLU A 34 -0.78 -12.94 11.29
C GLU A 34 -0.67 -12.26 9.93
N PHE A 35 0.06 -11.14 9.86
CA PHE A 35 0.19 -10.36 8.62
C PHE A 35 1.65 -10.02 8.32
N GLU A 36 2.03 -10.13 7.06
CA GLU A 36 3.27 -9.60 6.53
C GLU A 36 2.88 -8.57 5.48
N ILE A 37 3.26 -7.31 5.70
CA ILE A 37 2.80 -6.18 4.89
C ILE A 37 4.02 -5.42 4.36
N ALA A 38 4.01 -5.16 3.05
CA ALA A 38 5.09 -4.44 2.39
C ALA A 38 4.53 -3.58 1.26
N SER A 39 5.40 -2.77 0.65
CA SER A 39 5.03 -1.99 -0.52
C SER A 39 6.19 -1.92 -1.51
N ALA A 40 5.88 -1.69 -2.78
CA ALA A 40 6.84 -1.61 -3.86
C ALA A 40 6.34 -0.70 -4.98
N ALA A 41 7.23 -0.33 -5.89
CA ALA A 41 6.93 0.50 -7.04
C ALA A 41 6.77 -0.34 -8.30
N THR A 42 6.00 0.15 -9.26
CA THR A 42 6.01 -0.40 -10.61
C THR A 42 7.14 0.21 -11.44
N SER A 43 7.64 1.41 -11.09
CA SER A 43 8.73 2.08 -11.79
C SER A 43 10.05 2.01 -11.03
N THR A 44 11.12 2.49 -11.68
CA THR A 44 12.45 2.57 -11.09
C THR A 44 12.81 4.00 -10.67
N GLU A 45 11.91 4.97 -10.86
CA GLU A 45 12.23 6.40 -10.71
C GLU A 45 12.69 6.80 -9.31
N GLU A 46 12.13 6.17 -8.28
CA GLU A 46 12.34 6.56 -6.89
C GLU A 46 13.09 5.52 -6.05
N ILE A 47 13.70 4.52 -6.70
CA ILE A 47 14.41 3.44 -5.97
C ILE A 47 15.40 4.04 -4.96
N GLY A 48 15.29 3.59 -3.71
CA GLY A 48 16.16 4.03 -2.62
C GLY A 48 15.69 5.27 -1.87
N ASN A 49 14.67 5.96 -2.39
CA ASN A 49 14.14 7.15 -1.72
C ASN A 49 13.17 6.78 -0.59
N GLY A 50 13.14 7.61 0.45
CA GLY A 50 12.25 7.42 1.58
C GLY A 50 10.82 7.86 1.27
N VAL A 51 9.94 7.72 2.27
CA VAL A 51 8.57 8.20 2.15
C VAL A 51 8.57 9.70 1.91
N TYR A 52 7.78 10.15 0.93
CA TYR A 52 7.69 11.56 0.56
C TYR A 52 7.24 12.39 1.78
N PRO A 53 7.91 13.53 2.09
CA PRO A 53 7.59 14.28 3.31
C PRO A 53 6.12 14.62 3.55
N PRO A 54 5.33 15.09 2.58
CA PRO A 54 3.89 15.32 2.80
C PRO A 54 3.12 14.05 3.15
N ALA A 55 3.47 12.90 2.57
CA ALA A 55 2.85 11.62 2.91
C ALA A 55 3.18 11.23 4.35
N LYS A 56 4.45 11.39 4.72
CA LYS A 56 4.92 11.13 6.08
C LYS A 56 4.20 12.03 7.09
N ALA A 57 4.02 13.31 6.75
CA ALA A 57 3.32 14.27 7.59
C ALA A 57 1.84 13.89 7.77
N GLU A 58 1.19 13.41 6.70
CA GLU A 58 -0.20 12.96 6.79
C GLU A 58 -0.33 11.76 7.73
N LEU A 59 0.57 10.78 7.61
CA LEU A 59 0.60 9.63 8.52
C LEU A 59 0.78 10.08 9.97
N ALA A 60 1.71 11.02 10.21
CA ALA A 60 1.98 11.53 11.56
C ALA A 60 0.77 12.21 12.19
N ARG A 61 -0.06 12.90 11.40
CA ARG A 61 -1.31 13.50 11.89
C ARG A 61 -2.28 12.46 12.45
N HIS A 62 -2.13 11.21 12.07
CA HIS A 62 -2.95 10.09 12.53
C HIS A 62 -2.21 9.17 13.50
N GLY A 63 -1.07 9.63 14.02
CA GLY A 63 -0.30 8.88 15.01
C GLY A 63 0.54 7.75 14.44
N ILE A 64 0.85 7.78 13.14
CA ILE A 64 1.64 6.74 12.46
C ILE A 64 2.99 7.33 12.05
N GLY A 65 4.08 6.63 12.37
CA GLY A 65 5.44 7.11 12.09
C GLY A 65 5.88 8.17 13.08
N VAL A 66 5.40 8.10 14.32
CA VAL A 66 5.73 9.02 15.42
C VAL A 66 6.34 8.21 16.56
N PRO A 67 7.02 8.89 17.53
CA PRO A 67 7.55 8.17 18.70
C PRO A 67 6.48 7.33 19.37
N GLY A 68 6.81 6.06 19.65
CA GLY A 68 5.87 5.10 20.22
C GLY A 68 5.04 4.32 19.20
N ASN A 69 4.98 4.76 17.95
CA ASN A 69 4.28 4.06 16.87
C ASN A 69 4.98 4.31 15.52
N GLU A 70 6.27 4.01 15.47
CA GLU A 70 7.11 4.28 14.29
C GLU A 70 6.79 3.36 13.11
N LEU A 71 6.54 2.09 13.37
CA LEU A 71 6.20 1.05 12.39
C LEU A 71 7.20 0.90 11.22
N GLY A 72 8.36 1.53 11.29
CA GLY A 72 9.38 1.48 10.25
C GLY A 72 9.24 2.55 9.17
N VAL A 73 8.42 3.57 9.40
CA VAL A 73 8.19 4.65 8.41
C VAL A 73 9.50 5.33 8.02
N SER A 74 10.37 5.66 8.99
CA SER A 74 11.63 6.35 8.74
C SER A 74 12.66 5.48 8.01
N LEU A 75 12.51 4.15 8.06
CA LEU A 75 13.44 3.21 7.45
C LEU A 75 13.01 2.77 6.05
N LYS A 76 11.76 3.05 5.67
CA LYS A 76 11.23 2.62 4.38
C LYS A 76 11.99 3.28 3.23
N ARG A 77 12.37 2.45 2.26
CA ARG A 77 12.99 2.90 1.00
C ARG A 77 12.23 2.28 -0.16
N ALA A 78 12.02 3.06 -1.21
CA ALA A 78 11.33 2.59 -2.41
C ALA A 78 12.14 1.47 -3.06
N ARG A 79 11.43 0.39 -3.45
CA ARG A 79 11.97 -0.69 -4.27
C ARG A 79 11.02 -0.97 -5.42
N GLN A 80 11.55 -1.49 -6.52
CA GLN A 80 10.68 -1.94 -7.60
C GLN A 80 10.16 -3.34 -7.29
N MET A 81 8.89 -3.60 -7.60
CA MET A 81 8.34 -4.95 -7.51
C MET A 81 9.02 -5.86 -8.54
N THR A 82 9.04 -7.15 -8.27
CA THR A 82 9.64 -8.15 -9.13
C THR A 82 8.65 -9.26 -9.44
N ARG A 83 8.96 -10.09 -10.44
CA ARG A 83 8.13 -11.24 -10.78
C ARG A 83 7.99 -12.20 -9.60
N GLY A 84 9.03 -12.35 -8.78
CA GLY A 84 9.01 -13.20 -7.61
C GLY A 84 8.03 -12.78 -6.53
N ASP A 85 7.60 -11.52 -6.54
CA ASP A 85 6.58 -11.03 -5.60
C ASP A 85 5.25 -11.75 -5.79
N TYR A 86 4.96 -12.23 -7.01
CA TYR A 86 3.70 -12.93 -7.26
C TYR A 86 3.52 -14.18 -6.40
N ASP A 87 4.56 -14.99 -6.29
CA ASP A 87 4.49 -16.22 -5.49
C ASP A 87 4.53 -15.95 -4.00
N LYS A 88 5.17 -14.86 -3.60
CA LYS A 88 5.37 -14.52 -2.19
C LYS A 88 4.11 -13.96 -1.53
N TYR A 89 3.37 -13.11 -2.23
CA TYR A 89 2.24 -12.40 -1.63
C TYR A 89 0.89 -13.01 -2.02
N ASP A 90 -0.07 -12.92 -1.10
CA ASP A 90 -1.44 -13.39 -1.31
C ASP A 90 -2.29 -12.31 -1.99
N TYR A 91 -2.02 -11.05 -1.67
CA TYR A 91 -2.68 -9.88 -2.24
C TYR A 91 -1.62 -8.93 -2.78
N ILE A 92 -1.79 -8.50 -4.03
CA ILE A 92 -0.91 -7.51 -4.67
C ILE A 92 -1.82 -6.39 -5.14
N ILE A 93 -1.74 -5.23 -4.48
CA ILE A 93 -2.77 -4.22 -4.56
C ILE A 93 -2.22 -2.91 -5.13
N GLY A 94 -2.76 -2.49 -6.27
CA GLY A 94 -2.47 -1.20 -6.89
C GLY A 94 -3.44 -0.13 -6.41
N MET A 95 -3.21 1.11 -6.83
CA MET A 95 -3.98 2.26 -6.37
C MET A 95 -4.93 2.81 -7.44
N GLU A 96 -4.59 2.62 -8.71
CA GLU A 96 -5.39 3.10 -9.84
C GLU A 96 -5.24 2.17 -11.04
N ASN A 97 -6.17 2.26 -11.99
CA ASN A 97 -6.20 1.38 -13.17
C ASN A 97 -4.88 1.41 -13.95
N LEU A 98 -4.22 2.56 -14.02
CA LEU A 98 -2.94 2.68 -14.71
C LEU A 98 -1.88 1.74 -14.14
N ASN A 99 -1.92 1.48 -12.84
CA ASN A 99 -0.98 0.56 -12.20
C ASN A 99 -1.12 -0.87 -12.72
N LEU A 100 -2.33 -1.31 -13.04
CA LEU A 100 -2.60 -2.70 -13.42
C LEU A 100 -1.80 -3.14 -14.64
N GLY A 101 -1.68 -2.30 -15.65
CA GLY A 101 -0.89 -2.62 -16.85
C GLY A 101 0.57 -2.84 -16.53
N TYR A 102 1.15 -1.97 -15.73
CA TYR A 102 2.55 -2.10 -15.31
C TYR A 102 2.77 -3.32 -14.41
N MET A 103 1.85 -3.54 -13.46
CA MET A 103 1.91 -4.70 -12.57
C MET A 103 1.85 -6.00 -13.37
N ASN A 104 0.91 -6.10 -14.31
CA ASN A 104 0.77 -7.28 -15.15
C ASN A 104 2.02 -7.57 -15.98
N ARG A 105 2.65 -6.52 -16.49
CA ARG A 105 3.89 -6.66 -17.27
C ARG A 105 5.02 -7.22 -16.43
N ILE A 106 5.18 -6.72 -15.20
CA ILE A 106 6.24 -7.17 -14.29
C ILE A 106 5.97 -8.59 -13.81
N LEU A 107 4.73 -8.88 -13.42
CA LEU A 107 4.35 -10.17 -12.84
C LEU A 107 4.19 -11.28 -13.89
N GLY A 108 3.95 -10.91 -15.15
CA GLY A 108 3.74 -11.87 -16.22
C GLY A 108 2.33 -12.47 -16.25
N GLY A 109 1.36 -11.80 -15.64
CA GLY A 109 -0.04 -12.23 -15.58
C GLY A 109 -0.53 -12.40 -14.15
N ASP A 110 -1.77 -12.86 -14.01
CA ASP A 110 -2.41 -13.06 -12.70
C ASP A 110 -3.28 -14.33 -12.71
N PRO A 111 -2.66 -15.53 -12.87
CA PRO A 111 -3.44 -16.77 -12.98
C PRO A 111 -4.17 -17.13 -11.70
N GLU A 112 -3.73 -16.65 -10.54
CA GLU A 112 -4.35 -17.00 -9.25
C GLU A 112 -5.26 -15.91 -8.69
N GLY A 113 -5.49 -14.82 -9.44
CA GLY A 113 -6.39 -13.76 -9.01
C GLY A 113 -5.91 -12.98 -7.79
N LYS A 114 -4.60 -12.72 -7.70
CA LYS A 114 -4.00 -12.01 -6.56
C LYS A 114 -3.98 -10.50 -6.71
N VAL A 115 -4.13 -9.99 -7.94
CA VAL A 115 -3.98 -8.56 -8.24
C VAL A 115 -5.32 -7.85 -8.08
N HIS A 116 -5.31 -6.77 -7.31
CA HIS A 116 -6.51 -5.98 -7.02
C HIS A 116 -6.16 -4.49 -7.01
N LEU A 117 -7.18 -3.64 -7.01
CA LEU A 117 -7.03 -2.23 -6.69
C LEU A 117 -7.55 -1.99 -5.27
N MET A 118 -6.96 -1.00 -4.58
CA MET A 118 -7.28 -0.71 -3.18
C MET A 118 -8.78 -0.50 -2.95
N MET A 119 -9.43 0.29 -3.80
CA MET A 119 -10.84 0.63 -3.62
C MET A 119 -11.79 -0.47 -4.10
N ASP A 120 -11.29 -1.54 -4.73
CA ASP A 120 -12.12 -2.68 -5.12
C ASP A 120 -12.68 -3.45 -3.91
N PHE A 121 -12.06 -3.29 -2.75
CA PHE A 121 -12.54 -3.91 -1.50
C PHE A 121 -13.72 -3.16 -0.89
N THR A 122 -14.00 -1.94 -1.35
CA THR A 122 -15.10 -1.10 -0.86
C THR A 122 -16.33 -1.28 -1.74
N ASP A 123 -17.46 -0.69 -1.32
CA ASP A 123 -18.69 -0.69 -2.12
C ASP A 123 -18.75 0.42 -3.18
N HIS A 124 -17.67 1.24 -3.29
CA HIS A 124 -17.55 2.30 -4.30
C HIS A 124 -16.16 2.25 -4.97
N PRO A 125 -15.89 1.22 -5.80
CA PRO A 125 -14.61 1.12 -6.50
C PRO A 125 -14.30 2.39 -7.29
N GLU A 126 -13.09 2.91 -7.11
CA GLU A 126 -12.61 4.11 -7.78
C GLU A 126 -11.09 4.13 -7.75
N ASP A 127 -10.48 4.92 -8.64
CA ASP A 127 -9.04 5.14 -8.60
C ASP A 127 -8.70 6.08 -7.44
N ILE A 128 -7.53 5.88 -6.84
CA ILE A 128 -6.95 6.82 -5.88
C ILE A 128 -5.98 7.71 -6.64
N ASP A 129 -6.32 9.00 -6.76
CA ASP A 129 -5.49 9.95 -7.49
C ASP A 129 -4.11 10.10 -6.87
N ASP A 130 -3.11 10.37 -7.70
CA ASP A 130 -1.74 10.54 -7.24
C ASP A 130 -1.59 11.89 -6.53
N PRO A 131 -1.34 11.90 -5.21
CA PRO A 131 -1.25 13.15 -4.43
C PRO A 131 0.00 13.96 -4.76
N TRP A 132 0.98 13.36 -5.45
CA TRP A 132 2.12 14.11 -5.98
C TRP A 132 1.63 15.25 -6.89
N TYR A 133 0.58 14.99 -7.69
CA TYR A 133 0.03 15.99 -8.61
C TYR A 133 -1.09 16.81 -8.00
N THR A 134 -1.96 16.20 -7.18
CA THR A 134 -3.14 16.89 -6.63
C THR A 134 -2.85 17.64 -5.34
N GLY A 135 -1.85 17.19 -4.57
CA GLY A 135 -1.56 17.72 -3.25
C GLY A 135 -2.54 17.25 -2.17
N ASP A 136 -3.51 16.40 -2.50
CA ASP A 136 -4.56 15.97 -1.58
C ASP A 136 -4.18 14.71 -0.79
N PHE A 137 -3.23 14.85 0.11
CA PHE A 137 -2.79 13.72 0.97
C PHE A 137 -3.87 13.31 1.97
N THR A 138 -4.69 14.26 2.43
CA THR A 138 -5.78 13.97 3.38
C THR A 138 -6.86 13.11 2.74
N GLY A 139 -7.28 13.43 1.51
CA GLY A 139 -8.26 12.64 0.78
C GLY A 139 -7.73 11.25 0.45
N VAL A 140 -6.49 11.15 0.04
CA VAL A 140 -5.81 9.87 -0.23
C VAL A 140 -5.74 9.01 1.04
N TYR A 141 -5.40 9.62 2.18
CA TYR A 141 -5.39 8.91 3.45
C TYR A 141 -6.75 8.30 3.77
N LYS A 142 -7.84 9.05 3.57
CA LYS A 142 -9.20 8.57 3.82
C LYS A 142 -9.56 7.39 2.93
N GLN A 143 -9.27 7.48 1.64
CA GLN A 143 -9.55 6.40 0.69
C GLN A 143 -8.78 5.14 1.06
N ILE A 144 -7.48 5.27 1.30
CA ILE A 144 -6.64 4.13 1.66
C ILE A 144 -7.09 3.50 2.98
N SER A 145 -7.42 4.33 3.98
CA SER A 145 -7.90 3.83 5.27
C SER A 145 -9.16 3.00 5.12
N GLU A 146 -10.11 3.46 4.33
CA GLU A 146 -11.33 2.71 4.07
C GLU A 146 -11.02 1.38 3.35
N GLY A 147 -10.19 1.43 2.32
CA GLY A 147 -9.80 0.23 1.59
C GLY A 147 -9.08 -0.78 2.49
N CYS A 148 -8.19 -0.32 3.34
CA CYS A 148 -7.47 -1.18 4.28
C CYS A 148 -8.41 -1.81 5.31
N GLU A 149 -9.37 -1.05 5.83
CA GLU A 149 -10.38 -1.59 6.77
C GLU A 149 -11.21 -2.70 6.12
N CYS A 150 -11.64 -2.48 4.88
CA CYS A 150 -12.39 -3.49 4.13
C CYS A 150 -11.55 -4.71 3.82
N LEU A 151 -10.28 -4.51 3.46
CA LEU A 151 -9.35 -5.63 3.23
C LEU A 151 -9.12 -6.45 4.49
N LEU A 152 -8.94 -5.78 5.63
CA LEU A 152 -8.77 -6.49 6.91
C LEU A 152 -9.98 -7.34 7.23
N LYS A 153 -11.19 -6.81 7.07
CA LYS A 153 -12.43 -7.56 7.30
C LYS A 153 -12.50 -8.78 6.39
N LYS A 154 -12.11 -8.65 5.13
CA LYS A 154 -12.08 -9.76 4.18
C LYS A 154 -11.12 -10.84 4.62
N CYS A 155 -9.94 -10.48 5.09
CA CYS A 155 -8.93 -11.45 5.51
C CYS A 155 -9.34 -12.25 6.74
N ILE A 156 -10.02 -11.62 7.70
CA ILE A 156 -10.34 -12.24 8.99
C ILE A 156 -11.77 -12.79 9.10
N SER A 157 -12.56 -12.62 8.05
CA SER A 157 -13.95 -13.12 8.05
C SER A 157 -14.06 -14.59 7.68
#